data_8765921fa919f4648a41eee9b8e9cc2c
#
_entry.id   8765921fa919f4648a41eee9b8e9cc2c
#
_cell.length_a   1.000
_cell.length_b   1.000
_cell.length_c   1.000
_cell.angle_alpha   90.00
_cell.angle_beta   90.00
_cell.angle_gamma   90.00
#
_symmetry.space_group_name_H-M   'P 1'
#
loop_
_entity.id
_entity.type
_entity.pdbx_description
1 polymer ?
#
loop_
_entity_poly.entity_id
_entity_poly.type
_entity_poly.pdbx_seq_one_letter_code
_entity_poly.pdbx_strand_id
1 'polypeptide(L)'
;SESGLDVSYSLRSGAIEQKRASYTNAVDNNFKVGTYKEMIPSADLVINLTPDKNHTPVVNKIMPLIKKGATLSYSHGFNIVEEGMEIRKDITVIMVAPKCPGSEVREEFKRGFGVPTLIAVHPENDPNKDGLVQAKAYAVGTGGNRAGVLESSFIAEVKSDLMGEQTILCGVLQTGSILCFDKMIE
;
A
#
# COMPACT_ATOMS: atom_id res chain seq x y z
N SER A 1 -12.97 13.14 -0.80
CA SER A 1 -12.38 12.32 -1.86
C SER A 1 -13.39 12.06 -2.97
N GLU A 2 -12.94 11.71 -4.18
CA GLU A 2 -13.81 11.44 -5.33
C GLU A 2 -14.72 10.21 -5.12
N SER A 3 -14.35 9.32 -4.20
CA SER A 3 -15.14 8.14 -3.81
C SER A 3 -16.25 8.44 -2.77
N GLY A 4 -16.34 9.67 -2.27
CA GLY A 4 -17.26 10.04 -1.18
C GLY A 4 -16.85 9.52 0.21
N LEU A 5 -15.70 8.87 0.34
CA LEU A 5 -15.18 8.39 1.60
C LEU A 5 -14.50 9.53 2.39
N ASP A 6 -14.60 9.46 3.72
CA ASP A 6 -13.83 10.34 4.61
C ASP A 6 -12.38 9.82 4.69
N VAL A 7 -11.48 10.50 4.00
CA VAL A 7 -10.07 10.13 3.90
C VAL A 7 -9.22 11.15 4.64
N SER A 8 -8.34 10.67 5.50
CA SER A 8 -7.39 11.51 6.23
C SER A 8 -5.98 10.92 6.18
N TYR A 9 -4.99 11.76 6.39
CA TYR A 9 -3.58 11.37 6.40
C TYR A 9 -3.06 11.32 7.83
N SER A 10 -2.44 10.20 8.17
CA SER A 10 -1.79 10.01 9.46
C SER A 10 -0.27 10.03 9.27
N LEU A 11 0.40 10.99 9.88
CA LEU A 11 1.84 11.21 9.71
C LEU A 11 2.57 11.22 11.07
N ARG A 12 3.87 10.99 11.02
CA ARG A 12 4.73 11.17 12.21
C ARG A 12 4.81 12.64 12.57
N SER A 13 4.82 12.99 13.86
CA SER A 13 4.88 14.37 14.36
C SER A 13 5.98 15.19 13.68
N GLY A 14 7.20 14.67 13.60
CA GLY A 14 8.30 15.36 12.93
C GLY A 14 8.10 15.59 11.42
N ALA A 15 7.25 14.82 10.74
CA ALA A 15 6.92 15.07 9.33
C ALA A 15 5.91 16.24 9.21
N ILE A 16 5.04 16.39 10.19
CA ILE A 16 4.08 17.50 10.29
C ILE A 16 4.83 18.79 10.64
N GLU A 17 5.66 18.77 11.68
CA GLU A 17 6.45 19.92 12.15
C GLU A 17 7.39 20.47 11.07
N GLN A 18 8.05 19.56 10.34
CA GLN A 18 8.96 19.91 9.24
C GLN A 18 8.25 20.22 7.91
N LYS A 19 6.91 20.13 7.87
CA LYS A 19 6.10 20.31 6.67
C LYS A 19 6.66 19.54 5.46
N ARG A 20 6.96 18.25 5.66
CA ARG A 20 7.50 17.41 4.58
C ARG A 20 6.51 17.31 3.40
N ALA A 21 7.00 16.90 2.24
CA ALA A 21 6.18 16.80 1.01
C ALA A 21 4.87 16.01 1.21
N SER A 22 4.88 14.94 2.01
CA SER A 22 3.65 14.19 2.35
C SER A 22 2.62 15.04 3.11
N TYR A 23 3.07 15.98 3.96
CA TYR A 23 2.18 16.89 4.66
C TYR A 23 1.63 17.97 3.71
N THR A 24 2.51 18.65 2.98
CA THR A 24 2.11 19.72 2.06
C THR A 24 1.16 19.20 0.98
N ASN A 25 1.50 18.07 0.36
CA ASN A 25 0.64 17.45 -0.65
C ASN A 25 -0.75 17.08 -0.11
N ALA A 26 -0.86 16.60 1.11
CA ALA A 26 -2.16 16.26 1.70
C ALA A 26 -2.97 17.52 1.99
N VAL A 27 -2.37 18.56 2.58
CA VAL A 27 -3.02 19.84 2.89
C VAL A 27 -3.45 20.58 1.62
N ASP A 28 -2.59 20.63 0.61
CA ASP A 28 -2.86 21.31 -0.67
C ASP A 28 -4.02 20.65 -1.43
N ASN A 29 -4.26 19.35 -1.18
CA ASN A 29 -5.42 18.63 -1.71
C ASN A 29 -6.62 18.59 -0.75
N ASN A 30 -6.64 19.44 0.28
CA ASN A 30 -7.72 19.59 1.25
C ASN A 30 -8.01 18.34 2.10
N PHE A 31 -7.01 17.49 2.33
CA PHE A 31 -7.15 16.37 3.24
C PHE A 31 -6.83 16.76 4.68
N LYS A 32 -7.57 16.18 5.61
CA LYS A 32 -7.27 16.27 7.03
C LYS A 32 -5.97 15.53 7.33
N VAL A 33 -5.06 16.18 8.06
CA VAL A 33 -3.76 15.60 8.45
C VAL A 33 -3.63 15.65 9.97
N GLY A 34 -3.15 14.58 10.56
CA GLY A 34 -2.89 14.51 12.00
C GLY A 34 -1.86 13.42 12.33
N THR A 35 -1.55 13.31 13.60
CA THR A 35 -0.65 12.27 14.12
C THR A 35 -1.33 10.90 14.16
N TYR A 36 -0.56 9.84 14.36
CA TYR A 36 -1.09 8.48 14.52
C TYR A 36 -2.13 8.40 15.66
N LYS A 37 -1.85 9.08 16.79
CA LYS A 37 -2.74 9.07 17.96
C LYS A 37 -4.07 9.77 17.72
N GLU A 38 -4.08 10.77 16.84
CA GLU A 38 -5.28 11.56 16.53
C GLU A 38 -6.17 10.89 15.48
N MET A 39 -5.56 10.24 14.49
CA MET A 39 -6.29 9.79 13.31
C MET A 39 -6.68 8.30 13.35
N ILE A 40 -5.77 7.42 13.83
CA ILE A 40 -5.95 5.96 13.73
C ILE A 40 -7.09 5.42 14.60
N PRO A 41 -7.33 5.89 15.85
CA PRO A 41 -8.35 5.31 16.70
C PRO A 41 -9.78 5.37 16.15
N SER A 42 -10.08 6.32 15.28
CA SER A 42 -11.40 6.48 14.65
C SER A 42 -11.52 5.79 13.29
N ALA A 43 -10.41 5.38 12.69
CA ALA A 43 -10.37 4.82 11.34
C ALA A 43 -10.99 3.41 11.28
N ASP A 44 -11.83 3.16 10.27
CA ASP A 44 -12.35 1.82 9.94
C ASP A 44 -11.35 1.05 9.07
N LEU A 45 -10.61 1.76 8.21
CA LEU A 45 -9.57 1.24 7.35
C LEU A 45 -8.30 2.06 7.52
N VAL A 46 -7.22 1.41 7.90
CA VAL A 46 -5.87 1.98 7.98
C VAL A 46 -5.03 1.45 6.83
N ILE A 47 -4.60 2.33 5.94
CA ILE A 47 -3.80 1.96 4.77
C ILE A 47 -2.32 2.27 5.05
N ASN A 48 -1.48 1.26 5.09
CA ASN A 48 -0.04 1.41 5.28
C ASN A 48 0.66 1.56 3.92
N LEU A 49 1.04 2.78 3.59
CA LEU A 49 1.79 3.16 2.38
C LEU A 49 3.22 3.63 2.70
N THR A 50 3.75 3.23 3.85
CA THR A 50 5.15 3.53 4.18
C THR A 50 6.09 2.61 3.38
N PRO A 51 7.36 3.00 3.16
CA PRO A 51 8.34 2.11 2.56
C PRO A 51 8.51 0.81 3.35
N ASP A 52 8.74 -0.32 2.68
CA ASP A 52 8.76 -1.68 3.28
C ASP A 52 9.67 -1.79 4.49
N LYS A 53 10.88 -1.24 4.42
CA LYS A 53 11.83 -1.18 5.55
C LYS A 53 11.30 -0.49 6.81
N ASN A 54 10.21 0.25 6.69
CA ASN A 54 9.56 0.95 7.80
C ASN A 54 8.26 0.27 8.25
N HIS A 55 7.80 -0.80 7.58
CA HIS A 55 6.53 -1.44 7.89
C HIS A 55 6.50 -1.91 9.35
N THR A 56 7.43 -2.75 9.76
CA THR A 56 7.46 -3.30 11.12
C THR A 56 7.52 -2.23 12.20
N PRO A 57 8.43 -1.23 12.19
CA PRO A 57 8.42 -0.19 13.21
C PRO A 57 7.19 0.71 13.17
N VAL A 58 6.57 0.93 12.01
CA VAL A 58 5.33 1.70 11.92
C VAL A 58 4.15 0.89 12.46
N VAL A 59 3.99 -0.34 12.00
CA VAL A 59 2.89 -1.22 12.42
C VAL A 59 2.93 -1.48 13.92
N ASN A 60 4.09 -1.70 14.52
CA ASN A 60 4.24 -1.80 15.98
C ASN A 60 3.74 -0.55 16.73
N LYS A 61 3.94 0.65 16.17
CA LYS A 61 3.46 1.89 16.78
C LYS A 61 1.96 2.10 16.62
N ILE A 62 1.40 1.70 15.48
CA ILE A 62 -0.02 1.93 15.19
C ILE A 62 -0.92 0.82 15.69
N MET A 63 -0.42 -0.40 15.84
CA MET A 63 -1.19 -1.57 16.26
C MET A 63 -2.04 -1.34 17.53
N PRO A 64 -1.50 -0.73 18.61
CA PRO A 64 -2.30 -0.44 19.80
C PRO A 64 -3.39 0.62 19.60
N LEU A 65 -3.28 1.41 18.52
CA LEU A 65 -4.21 2.50 18.20
C LEU A 65 -5.35 2.05 17.29
N ILE A 66 -5.17 0.97 16.54
CA ILE A 66 -6.19 0.43 15.63
C ILE A 66 -7.35 -0.13 16.48
N LYS A 67 -8.56 0.34 16.20
CA LYS A 67 -9.74 -0.13 16.92
C LYS A 67 -10.05 -1.58 16.57
N LYS A 68 -10.67 -2.30 17.49
CA LYS A 68 -11.16 -3.67 17.26
C LYS A 68 -12.14 -3.71 16.09
N GLY A 69 -11.98 -4.70 15.21
CA GLY A 69 -12.83 -4.88 14.03
C GLY A 69 -12.46 -3.97 12.85
N ALA A 70 -11.46 -3.09 12.99
CA ALA A 70 -10.95 -2.31 11.85
C ALA A 70 -10.08 -3.16 10.91
N THR A 71 -9.79 -2.61 9.75
CA THR A 71 -8.97 -3.24 8.73
C THR A 71 -7.63 -2.54 8.57
N LEU A 72 -6.56 -3.30 8.50
CA LEU A 72 -5.22 -2.86 8.10
C LEU A 72 -4.94 -3.32 6.68
N SER A 73 -4.67 -2.38 5.77
CA SER A 73 -4.37 -2.66 4.38
C SER A 73 -2.90 -2.41 4.06
N TYR A 74 -2.31 -3.33 3.33
CA TYR A 74 -0.97 -3.26 2.76
C TYR A 74 -1.03 -3.10 1.24
N SER A 75 0.00 -2.49 0.66
CA SER A 75 0.26 -2.57 -0.80
C SER A 75 1.38 -3.55 -1.12
N HIS A 76 2.19 -3.93 -0.11
CA HIS A 76 3.23 -4.96 -0.18
C HIS A 76 3.41 -5.57 1.22
N GLY A 77 3.42 -6.88 1.32
CA GLY A 77 3.35 -7.60 2.60
C GLY A 77 4.68 -8.12 3.13
N PHE A 78 5.82 -7.47 2.79
CA PHE A 78 7.17 -7.94 3.14
C PHE A 78 7.34 -8.27 4.62
N ASN A 79 6.91 -7.38 5.51
CA ASN A 79 7.08 -7.58 6.96
C ASN A 79 6.26 -8.75 7.52
N ILE A 80 5.13 -9.09 6.91
CA ILE A 80 4.33 -10.26 7.29
C ILE A 80 4.99 -11.54 6.78
N VAL A 81 5.43 -11.54 5.51
CA VAL A 81 5.92 -12.74 4.82
C VAL A 81 7.36 -13.08 5.22
N GLU A 82 8.26 -12.10 5.21
CA GLU A 82 9.70 -12.31 5.40
C GLU A 82 10.18 -11.99 6.83
N GLU A 83 9.57 -11.01 7.50
CA GLU A 83 9.94 -10.65 8.88
C GLU A 83 9.07 -11.36 9.93
N GLY A 84 8.05 -12.11 9.51
CA GLY A 84 7.19 -12.90 10.39
C GLY A 84 6.39 -12.04 11.38
N MET A 85 5.99 -10.83 10.98
CA MET A 85 5.26 -9.94 11.86
C MET A 85 3.87 -10.47 12.19
N GLU A 86 3.61 -10.69 13.48
CA GLU A 86 2.30 -11.09 13.96
C GLU A 86 1.38 -9.87 14.12
N ILE A 87 0.17 -10.01 13.61
CA ILE A 87 -0.88 -8.99 13.71
C ILE A 87 -1.98 -9.48 14.67
N ARG A 88 -2.57 -8.57 15.45
CA ARG A 88 -3.69 -8.87 16.34
C ARG A 88 -4.83 -9.58 15.60
N LYS A 89 -5.38 -10.62 16.19
CA LYS A 89 -6.43 -11.46 15.57
C LYS A 89 -7.82 -10.79 15.49
N ASP A 90 -8.00 -9.65 16.16
CA ASP A 90 -9.28 -8.93 16.21
C ASP A 90 -9.40 -7.84 15.14
N ILE A 91 -8.47 -7.78 14.20
CA ILE A 91 -8.51 -6.89 13.03
C ILE A 91 -8.39 -7.69 11.74
N THR A 92 -9.00 -7.18 10.67
CA THR A 92 -8.86 -7.73 9.33
C THR A 92 -7.58 -7.22 8.69
N VAL A 93 -6.84 -8.08 7.98
CA VAL A 93 -5.64 -7.70 7.23
C VAL A 93 -5.82 -8.04 5.77
N ILE A 94 -5.76 -7.02 4.94
CA ILE A 94 -5.88 -7.14 3.48
C ILE A 94 -4.64 -6.60 2.78
N MET A 95 -4.47 -7.00 1.55
CA MET A 95 -3.51 -6.41 0.63
C MET A 95 -4.22 -5.97 -0.64
N VAL A 96 -3.91 -4.76 -1.08
CA VAL A 96 -4.33 -4.20 -2.37
C VAL A 96 -3.10 -3.61 -3.02
N ALA A 97 -2.55 -4.30 -4.00
CA ALA A 97 -1.26 -4.03 -4.61
C ALA A 97 -1.39 -3.69 -6.10
N PRO A 98 -1.59 -2.41 -6.45
CA PRO A 98 -1.49 -1.95 -7.83
C PRO A 98 -0.08 -2.19 -8.37
N LYS A 99 0.04 -2.75 -9.58
CA LYS A 99 1.34 -3.11 -10.18
C LYS A 99 1.96 -1.97 -10.97
N CYS A 100 2.20 -0.86 -10.28
CA CYS A 100 2.97 0.29 -10.76
C CYS A 100 3.31 1.23 -9.58
N PRO A 101 4.22 2.20 -9.77
CA PRO A 101 4.48 3.25 -8.79
C PRO A 101 3.22 4.04 -8.42
N GLY A 102 3.12 4.50 -7.17
CA GLY A 102 1.93 5.19 -6.66
C GLY A 102 1.52 6.46 -7.46
N SER A 103 2.48 7.16 -8.06
CA SER A 103 2.21 8.28 -8.98
C SER A 103 1.41 7.85 -10.20
N GLU A 104 1.78 6.71 -10.78
CA GLU A 104 1.13 6.17 -11.97
C GLU A 104 -0.29 5.68 -11.68
N VAL A 105 -0.54 5.13 -10.49
CA VAL A 105 -1.93 4.77 -10.08
C VAL A 105 -2.86 5.98 -10.22
N ARG A 106 -2.40 7.17 -9.80
CA ARG A 106 -3.20 8.38 -9.88
C ARG A 106 -3.37 8.86 -11.34
N GLU A 107 -2.32 8.83 -12.14
CA GLU A 107 -2.39 9.27 -13.54
C GLU A 107 -3.26 8.33 -14.39
N GLU A 108 -3.12 7.01 -14.23
CA GLU A 108 -3.98 6.05 -14.92
C GLU A 108 -5.44 6.10 -14.45
N PHE A 109 -5.67 6.40 -13.17
CA PHE A 109 -7.03 6.67 -12.69
C PHE A 109 -7.66 7.87 -13.39
N LYS A 110 -6.94 9.00 -13.54
CA LYS A 110 -7.40 10.21 -14.23
C LYS A 110 -7.66 9.95 -15.72
N ARG A 111 -6.79 9.14 -16.36
CA ARG A 111 -6.95 8.72 -17.77
C ARG A 111 -8.13 7.77 -17.99
N GLY A 112 -8.67 7.19 -16.92
CA GLY A 112 -9.79 6.25 -16.99
C GLY A 112 -9.39 4.79 -17.24
N PHE A 113 -8.10 4.47 -17.33
CA PHE A 113 -7.61 3.10 -17.59
C PHE A 113 -7.47 2.25 -16.32
N GLY A 114 -6.98 2.83 -15.24
CA GLY A 114 -6.62 2.09 -14.03
C GLY A 114 -5.33 1.27 -14.19
N VAL A 115 -5.01 0.50 -13.15
CA VAL A 115 -3.79 -0.32 -13.08
C VAL A 115 -4.15 -1.73 -12.63
N PRO A 116 -3.60 -2.79 -13.26
CA PRO A 116 -3.77 -4.15 -12.77
C PRO A 116 -3.40 -4.25 -11.29
N THR A 117 -4.29 -4.85 -10.50
CA THR A 117 -4.18 -4.83 -9.04
C THR A 117 -4.30 -6.25 -8.50
N LEU A 118 -3.33 -6.67 -7.68
CA LEU A 118 -3.46 -7.89 -6.90
C LEU A 118 -4.17 -7.58 -5.58
N ILE A 119 -5.06 -8.48 -5.16
CA ILE A 119 -5.70 -8.40 -3.85
C ILE A 119 -5.51 -9.71 -3.08
N ALA A 120 -5.38 -9.61 -1.76
CA ALA A 120 -5.31 -10.77 -0.89
C ALA A 120 -5.89 -10.45 0.49
N VAL A 121 -6.27 -11.51 1.20
CA VAL A 121 -6.63 -11.47 2.62
C VAL A 121 -5.63 -12.32 3.38
N HIS A 122 -5.15 -11.82 4.52
CA HIS A 122 -4.30 -12.61 5.39
C HIS A 122 -5.13 -13.68 6.11
N PRO A 123 -4.83 -14.99 5.94
CA PRO A 123 -5.72 -16.07 6.38
C PRO A 123 -6.02 -16.06 7.89
N GLU A 124 -5.08 -15.59 8.68
CA GLU A 124 -5.20 -15.55 10.15
C GLU A 124 -5.87 -14.29 10.70
N ASN A 125 -6.14 -13.29 9.82
CA ASN A 125 -6.63 -11.97 10.19
C ASN A 125 -7.84 -11.57 9.34
N ASP A 126 -8.90 -12.31 9.44
CA ASP A 126 -10.21 -12.02 8.85
C ASP A 126 -11.35 -12.49 9.75
N PRO A 127 -11.49 -11.86 10.95
CA PRO A 127 -12.44 -12.31 11.96
C PRO A 127 -13.90 -12.25 11.49
N ASN A 128 -14.23 -11.32 10.61
CA ASN A 128 -15.60 -11.12 10.11
C ASN A 128 -15.83 -11.81 8.75
N LYS A 129 -14.80 -12.39 8.13
CA LYS A 129 -14.84 -13.01 6.79
C LYS A 129 -15.31 -12.04 5.69
N ASP A 130 -15.02 -10.77 5.82
CA ASP A 130 -15.39 -9.71 4.87
C ASP A 130 -14.15 -9.05 4.19
N GLY A 131 -12.94 -9.50 4.56
CA GLY A 131 -11.69 -8.95 4.06
C GLY A 131 -11.59 -8.92 2.53
N LEU A 132 -12.05 -9.98 1.85
CA LEU A 132 -12.03 -10.02 0.39
C LEU A 132 -12.98 -8.97 -0.24
N VAL A 133 -14.14 -8.74 0.36
CA VAL A 133 -15.09 -7.71 -0.10
C VAL A 133 -14.48 -6.33 0.07
N GLN A 134 -13.83 -6.08 1.20
CA GLN A 134 -13.14 -4.81 1.47
C GLN A 134 -11.97 -4.58 0.51
N ALA A 135 -11.16 -5.60 0.24
CA ALA A 135 -10.06 -5.53 -0.73
C ALA A 135 -10.57 -5.21 -2.15
N LYS A 136 -11.65 -5.85 -2.59
CA LYS A 136 -12.31 -5.56 -3.87
C LYS A 136 -12.84 -4.13 -3.91
N ALA A 137 -13.51 -3.68 -2.85
CA ALA A 137 -14.04 -2.30 -2.78
C ALA A 137 -12.92 -1.26 -2.85
N TYR A 138 -11.81 -1.51 -2.16
CA TYR A 138 -10.64 -0.61 -2.23
C TYR A 138 -10.01 -0.62 -3.63
N ALA A 139 -9.83 -1.78 -4.26
CA ALA A 139 -9.32 -1.88 -5.64
C ALA A 139 -10.21 -1.13 -6.64
N VAL A 140 -11.54 -1.19 -6.49
CA VAL A 140 -12.49 -0.40 -7.28
C VAL A 140 -12.31 1.09 -7.03
N GLY A 141 -12.17 1.50 -5.77
CA GLY A 141 -11.95 2.91 -5.38
C GLY A 141 -10.68 3.52 -5.96
N THR A 142 -9.66 2.71 -6.27
CA THR A 142 -8.42 3.13 -6.92
C THR A 142 -8.45 2.97 -8.45
N GLY A 143 -9.54 2.45 -9.01
CA GLY A 143 -9.71 2.25 -10.46
C GLY A 143 -9.11 0.95 -10.99
N GLY A 144 -8.59 0.08 -10.13
CA GLY A 144 -7.99 -1.20 -10.54
C GLY A 144 -8.94 -2.12 -11.32
N ASN A 145 -10.24 -2.04 -11.04
CA ASN A 145 -11.27 -2.80 -11.75
C ASN A 145 -11.34 -2.52 -13.25
N ARG A 146 -10.85 -1.38 -13.70
CA ARG A 146 -10.83 -1.00 -15.13
C ARG A 146 -9.74 -1.76 -15.90
N ALA A 147 -8.64 -2.09 -15.23
CA ALA A 147 -7.53 -2.83 -15.84
C ALA A 147 -7.54 -4.33 -15.47
N GLY A 148 -8.10 -4.68 -14.32
CA GLY A 148 -8.23 -6.04 -13.84
C GLY A 148 -7.79 -6.17 -12.37
N VAL A 149 -8.58 -6.93 -11.60
CA VAL A 149 -8.31 -7.27 -10.21
C VAL A 149 -8.17 -8.77 -10.08
N LEU A 150 -7.02 -9.22 -9.61
CA LEU A 150 -6.70 -10.65 -9.46
C LEU A 150 -6.55 -10.99 -7.99
N GLU A 151 -7.24 -12.03 -7.55
CA GLU A 151 -7.07 -12.58 -6.23
C GLU A 151 -5.75 -13.36 -6.16
N SER A 152 -4.95 -13.09 -5.14
CA SER A 152 -3.61 -13.63 -4.93
C SER A 152 -3.40 -13.97 -3.45
N SER A 153 -2.16 -14.05 -3.02
CA SER A 153 -1.79 -14.20 -1.63
C SER A 153 -0.64 -13.26 -1.27
N PHE A 154 -0.47 -12.96 0.01
CA PHE A 154 0.67 -12.16 0.48
C PHE A 154 2.01 -12.75 0.01
N ILE A 155 2.18 -14.06 0.11
CA ILE A 155 3.41 -14.75 -0.30
C ILE A 155 3.64 -14.63 -1.81
N ALA A 156 2.63 -14.88 -2.61
CA ALA A 156 2.76 -14.84 -4.07
C ALA A 156 3.04 -13.41 -4.56
N GLU A 157 2.39 -12.41 -3.97
CA GLU A 157 2.62 -11.01 -4.30
C GLU A 157 4.05 -10.59 -3.95
N VAL A 158 4.50 -10.79 -2.70
CA VAL A 158 5.85 -10.39 -2.26
C VAL A 158 6.92 -11.01 -3.13
N LYS A 159 6.84 -12.31 -3.42
CA LYS A 159 7.83 -13.00 -4.24
C LYS A 159 7.82 -12.53 -5.70
N SER A 160 6.66 -12.35 -6.30
CA SER A 160 6.55 -11.91 -7.69
C SER A 160 6.95 -10.45 -7.86
N ASP A 161 6.63 -9.61 -6.91
CA ASP A 161 6.98 -8.19 -6.90
C ASP A 161 8.50 -8.00 -6.78
N LEU A 162 9.13 -8.63 -5.78
CA LEU A 162 10.59 -8.58 -5.62
C LEU A 162 11.33 -9.12 -6.84
N MET A 163 10.85 -10.22 -7.44
CA MET A 163 11.45 -10.78 -8.65
C MET A 163 11.26 -9.84 -9.84
N GLY A 164 10.06 -9.33 -10.05
CA GLY A 164 9.74 -8.46 -11.17
C GLY A 164 10.41 -7.09 -11.07
N GLU A 165 10.28 -6.44 -9.94
CA GLU A 165 10.78 -5.09 -9.75
C GLU A 165 12.30 -5.07 -9.53
N GLN A 166 12.80 -5.76 -8.51
CA GLN A 166 14.20 -5.68 -8.13
C GLN A 166 15.13 -6.42 -9.12
N THR A 167 14.75 -7.64 -9.53
CA THR A 167 15.62 -8.45 -10.39
C THR A 167 15.50 -8.06 -11.85
N ILE A 168 14.28 -7.94 -12.37
CA ILE A 168 14.06 -7.73 -13.81
C ILE A 168 14.12 -6.25 -14.16
N LEU A 169 13.23 -5.42 -13.63
CA LEU A 169 13.08 -4.03 -14.04
C LEU A 169 14.28 -3.17 -13.63
N CYS A 170 14.64 -3.17 -12.34
CA CYS A 170 15.72 -2.34 -11.81
C CYS A 170 17.10 -2.98 -11.99
N GLY A 171 17.19 -4.30 -12.02
CA GLY A 171 18.45 -5.05 -12.21
C GLY A 171 18.77 -5.32 -13.68
N VAL A 172 18.20 -6.41 -14.21
CA VAL A 172 18.59 -6.96 -15.52
C VAL A 172 18.34 -6.00 -16.67
N LEU A 173 17.13 -5.43 -16.78
CA LEU A 173 16.80 -4.58 -17.91
C LEU A 173 17.63 -3.29 -17.91
N GLN A 174 17.73 -2.61 -16.78
CA GLN A 174 18.49 -1.36 -16.70
C GLN A 174 19.98 -1.60 -16.87
N THR A 175 20.56 -2.47 -16.05
CA THR A 175 22.00 -2.75 -16.07
C THR A 175 22.43 -3.40 -17.37
N GLY A 176 21.67 -4.35 -17.88
CA GLY A 176 21.93 -5.02 -19.16
C GLY A 176 21.89 -4.06 -20.32
N SER A 177 20.91 -3.15 -20.36
CA SER A 177 20.84 -2.14 -21.43
C SER A 177 22.05 -1.19 -21.40
N ILE A 178 22.49 -0.74 -20.24
CA ILE A 178 23.69 0.11 -20.09
C ILE A 178 24.93 -0.65 -20.58
N LEU A 179 25.16 -1.87 -20.11
CA LEU A 179 26.31 -2.67 -20.50
C LEU A 179 26.35 -2.97 -22.01
N CYS A 180 25.18 -3.27 -22.60
CA CYS A 180 25.10 -3.46 -24.06
C CYS A 180 25.41 -2.18 -24.82
N PHE A 181 24.88 -1.04 -24.36
CA PHE A 181 25.18 0.25 -24.99
C PHE A 181 26.68 0.58 -24.92
N ASP A 182 27.29 0.48 -23.74
CA ASP A 182 28.70 0.75 -23.54
C ASP A 182 29.56 -0.14 -24.45
N LYS A 183 29.18 -1.42 -24.56
CA LYS A 183 29.91 -2.37 -25.43
C LYS A 183 29.76 -2.08 -26.93
N MET A 184 28.67 -1.46 -27.36
CA MET A 184 28.48 -1.09 -28.78
C MET A 184 29.25 0.16 -29.19
N ILE A 185 29.61 1.02 -28.22
CA ILE A 185 30.36 2.26 -28.52
C ILE A 185 31.87 2.16 -28.31
N GLU A 186 32.37 1.07 -27.70
CA GLU A 186 33.79 0.71 -27.67
C GLU A 186 34.30 0.30 -29.06
#